data_429c1d413d0372de29a042fe4a4cf369
#
_entry.id   429c1d413d0372de29a042fe4a4cf369
#
_cell.length_a   1.000
_cell.length_b   1.000
_cell.length_c   1.000
_cell.angle_alpha   90.00
_cell.angle_beta   90.00
_cell.angle_gamma   90.00
#
_symmetry.space_group_name_H-M   'P 1'
#
loop_
_entity.id
_entity.type
_entity.pdbx_description
1 polymer ?
#
loop_
_entity_poly.entity_id
_entity_poly.type
_entity_poly.pdbx_seq_one_letter_code
_entity_poly.pdbx_strand_id
1 'polypeptide(L)'
;MLFFKKKTNKGQSEPSTNKIRLNTEVTDEVFGKLVYTCVGLWKGFIETELFGIKSTVRVLIYTEEDDGEYVEPEQQQAVREYLSRKNEIDPLIESELRRGYGLDDCFVLSDRFIFDSIHIHSGGDFGFSFIDNTAPEGRSDRNMVVTVIPEVSFFGDEDDYV
;
A
#
# COMPACT_ATOMS: atom_id res chain seq x y z
N MET A 1 -18.57 -68.47 4.82
CA MET A 1 -19.23 -67.24 4.32
C MET A 1 -18.39 -66.03 4.70
N LEU A 2 -17.54 -65.53 3.78
CA LEU A 2 -16.55 -64.49 4.03
C LEU A 2 -17.10 -63.15 3.51
N PHE A 3 -17.33 -62.19 4.40
CA PHE A 3 -17.75 -60.84 4.05
C PHE A 3 -16.53 -59.98 3.77
N PHE A 4 -16.33 -59.60 2.52
CA PHE A 4 -15.37 -58.54 2.13
C PHE A 4 -15.96 -57.20 2.39
N LYS A 5 -15.38 -56.43 3.33
CA LYS A 5 -15.65 -55.00 3.52
C LYS A 5 -14.92 -54.20 2.42
N LYS A 6 -15.70 -53.57 1.57
CA LYS A 6 -15.23 -52.59 0.58
C LYS A 6 -14.80 -51.30 1.30
N LYS A 7 -13.49 -51.01 1.33
CA LYS A 7 -12.97 -49.69 1.76
C LYS A 7 -13.31 -48.67 0.66
N THR A 8 -14.21 -47.78 0.94
CA THR A 8 -14.41 -46.56 0.15
C THR A 8 -13.32 -45.57 0.51
N ASN A 9 -12.33 -45.40 -0.36
CA ASN A 9 -11.42 -44.26 -0.33
C ASN A 9 -12.24 -43.00 -0.67
N LYS A 10 -12.57 -42.22 0.33
CA LYS A 10 -12.93 -40.80 0.13
C LYS A 10 -11.64 -40.08 -0.25
N GLY A 11 -11.49 -39.77 -1.54
CA GLY A 11 -10.51 -38.81 -2.00
C GLY A 11 -10.81 -37.50 -1.35
N GLN A 12 -9.99 -37.12 -0.39
CA GLN A 12 -9.86 -35.72 0.02
C GLN A 12 -9.16 -35.02 -1.15
N SER A 13 -9.93 -34.27 -1.94
CA SER A 13 -9.37 -33.25 -2.81
C SER A 13 -8.76 -32.20 -1.88
N GLU A 14 -7.44 -32.17 -1.79
CA GLU A 14 -6.74 -31.03 -1.20
C GLU A 14 -7.22 -29.77 -1.95
N PRO A 15 -7.56 -28.68 -1.23
CA PRO A 15 -7.81 -27.41 -1.89
C PRO A 15 -6.52 -27.04 -2.63
N SER A 16 -6.57 -26.94 -3.95
CA SER A 16 -5.47 -26.41 -4.74
C SER A 16 -5.39 -24.92 -4.43
N THR A 17 -4.53 -24.54 -3.51
CA THR A 17 -4.14 -23.14 -3.33
C THR A 17 -3.41 -22.73 -4.60
N ASN A 18 -4.09 -22.00 -5.45
CA ASN A 18 -3.50 -21.37 -6.64
C ASN A 18 -2.56 -20.25 -6.16
N LYS A 19 -1.34 -20.64 -5.75
CA LYS A 19 -0.32 -19.64 -5.40
C LYS A 19 0.00 -18.78 -6.61
N ILE A 20 -0.14 -17.48 -6.45
CA ILE A 20 0.24 -16.52 -7.47
C ILE A 20 1.76 -16.63 -7.71
N ARG A 21 2.17 -16.63 -8.97
CA ARG A 21 3.59 -16.69 -9.33
C ARG A 21 4.21 -15.30 -9.32
N LEU A 22 5.47 -15.20 -8.89
CA LEU A 22 6.23 -13.97 -9.01
C LEU A 22 6.25 -13.48 -10.47
N ASN A 23 6.21 -12.16 -10.63
CA ASN A 23 6.08 -11.46 -11.90
C ASN A 23 4.76 -11.73 -12.65
N THR A 24 3.74 -12.25 -11.98
CA THR A 24 2.38 -12.25 -12.54
C THR A 24 1.92 -10.81 -12.70
N GLU A 25 1.43 -10.48 -13.89
CA GLU A 25 0.86 -9.17 -14.21
C GLU A 25 -0.67 -9.27 -14.25
N VAL A 26 -1.33 -8.28 -13.65
CA VAL A 26 -2.79 -8.13 -13.73
C VAL A 26 -3.14 -6.68 -14.04
N THR A 27 -4.35 -6.45 -14.50
CA THR A 27 -4.91 -5.10 -14.63
C THR A 27 -6.08 -4.98 -13.66
N ASP A 28 -5.91 -4.09 -12.69
CA ASP A 28 -6.95 -3.72 -11.73
C ASP A 28 -7.68 -2.46 -12.19
N GLU A 29 -8.96 -2.34 -11.88
CA GLU A 29 -9.77 -1.19 -12.32
C GLU A 29 -9.41 0.13 -11.61
N VAL A 30 -8.84 0.04 -10.40
CA VAL A 30 -8.48 1.21 -9.59
C VAL A 30 -7.00 1.54 -9.74
N PHE A 31 -6.15 0.51 -9.69
CA PHE A 31 -4.69 0.64 -9.67
C PHE A 31 -4.03 0.51 -11.04
N GLY A 32 -4.78 0.14 -12.07
CA GLY A 32 -4.20 -0.14 -13.38
C GLY A 32 -3.33 -1.40 -13.39
N LYS A 33 -2.17 -1.32 -14.04
CA LYS A 33 -1.26 -2.47 -14.16
C LYS A 33 -0.52 -2.73 -12.84
N LEU A 34 -0.66 -3.95 -12.32
CA LEU A 34 0.01 -4.45 -11.12
C LEU A 34 0.90 -5.63 -11.46
N VAL A 35 2.02 -5.75 -10.75
CA VAL A 35 2.98 -6.86 -10.85
C VAL A 35 3.19 -7.45 -9.46
N TYR A 36 3.06 -8.77 -9.33
CA TYR A 36 3.34 -9.49 -8.09
C TYR A 36 4.85 -9.64 -7.91
N THR A 37 5.43 -8.93 -6.96
CA THR A 37 6.89 -8.81 -6.83
C THR A 37 7.51 -9.71 -5.78
N CYS A 38 6.79 -9.97 -4.70
CA CYS A 38 7.16 -10.93 -3.67
C CYS A 38 5.90 -11.42 -2.97
N VAL A 39 6.02 -12.42 -2.08
CA VAL A 39 4.88 -12.99 -1.37
C VAL A 39 4.11 -11.89 -0.64
N GLY A 40 2.81 -11.79 -0.92
CA GLY A 40 1.92 -10.79 -0.33
C GLY A 40 2.09 -9.35 -0.83
N LEU A 41 2.86 -9.10 -1.93
CA LEU A 41 3.09 -7.73 -2.39
C LEU A 41 2.85 -7.55 -3.89
N TRP A 42 1.88 -6.70 -4.23
CA TRP A 42 1.66 -6.17 -5.56
C TRP A 42 2.26 -4.78 -5.69
N LYS A 43 2.87 -4.50 -6.83
CA LYS A 43 3.45 -3.20 -7.16
C LYS A 43 2.86 -2.66 -8.44
N GLY A 44 2.48 -1.40 -8.39
CA GLY A 44 2.03 -0.61 -9.54
C GLY A 44 2.62 0.78 -9.54
N PHE A 45 2.13 1.61 -10.46
CA PHE A 45 2.47 3.02 -10.56
C PHE A 45 1.21 3.81 -10.92
N ILE A 46 1.01 4.94 -10.28
CA ILE A 46 -0.06 5.87 -10.61
C ILE A 46 0.49 7.28 -10.80
N GLU A 47 -0.18 8.04 -11.67
CA GLU A 47 0.04 9.48 -11.74
C GLU A 47 -0.85 10.17 -10.70
N THR A 48 -0.25 11.03 -9.90
CA THR A 48 -0.95 11.80 -8.89
C THR A 48 -0.32 13.18 -8.73
N GLU A 49 -0.99 14.03 -8.00
CA GLU A 49 -0.49 15.36 -7.65
C GLU A 49 -0.56 15.56 -6.15
N LEU A 50 0.55 15.95 -5.55
CA LEU A 50 0.63 16.34 -4.14
C LEU A 50 1.62 17.49 -4.01
N PHE A 51 1.40 18.44 -3.10
CA PHE A 51 2.18 19.68 -2.95
C PHE A 51 2.21 20.55 -4.23
N GLY A 52 1.18 20.44 -5.09
CA GLY A 52 1.15 21.09 -6.39
C GLY A 52 2.08 20.49 -7.44
N ILE A 53 2.70 19.34 -7.17
CA ILE A 53 3.60 18.64 -8.07
C ILE A 53 2.96 17.35 -8.59
N LYS A 54 2.87 17.26 -9.91
CA LYS A 54 2.48 16.00 -10.58
C LYS A 54 3.66 15.04 -10.62
N SER A 55 3.43 13.82 -10.18
CA SER A 55 4.44 12.77 -10.15
C SER A 55 3.85 11.40 -10.43
N THR A 56 4.69 10.49 -10.93
CA THR A 56 4.38 9.06 -11.00
C THR A 56 4.96 8.41 -9.76
N VAL A 57 4.11 7.88 -8.90
CA VAL A 57 4.51 7.26 -7.63
C VAL A 57 4.25 5.76 -7.64
N ARG A 58 5.01 5.05 -6.85
CA ARG A 58 4.82 3.61 -6.62
C ARG A 58 3.54 3.39 -5.81
N VAL A 59 2.81 2.33 -6.14
CA VAL A 59 1.73 1.79 -5.31
C VAL A 59 2.18 0.42 -4.83
N LEU A 60 2.17 0.22 -3.52
CA LEU A 60 2.52 -1.02 -2.83
C LEU A 60 1.26 -1.53 -2.15
N ILE A 61 0.75 -2.69 -2.60
CA ILE A 61 -0.48 -3.29 -2.08
C ILE A 61 -0.08 -4.58 -1.37
N TYR A 62 -0.28 -4.61 -0.07
CA TYR A 62 0.04 -5.74 0.80
C TYR A 62 -1.20 -6.62 0.95
N THR A 63 -1.08 -7.88 0.57
CA THR A 63 -2.16 -8.88 0.69
C THR A 63 -1.72 -10.00 1.62
N GLU A 64 -2.66 -10.69 2.24
CA GLU A 64 -2.34 -11.87 3.04
C GLU A 64 -1.79 -12.99 2.14
N GLU A 65 -0.80 -13.72 2.65
CA GLU A 65 0.03 -14.67 1.87
C GLU A 65 -0.73 -15.82 1.22
N ASP A 66 -1.91 -16.18 1.72
CA ASP A 66 -2.57 -17.45 1.41
C ASP A 66 -3.80 -17.34 0.48
N ASP A 67 -4.37 -16.18 0.26
CA ASP A 67 -5.72 -16.09 -0.32
C ASP A 67 -5.78 -16.04 -1.84
N GLY A 68 -4.67 -15.82 -2.53
CA GLY A 68 -4.64 -15.79 -4.00
C GLY A 68 -5.50 -14.68 -4.64
N GLU A 69 -6.06 -13.78 -3.83
CA GLU A 69 -6.77 -12.60 -4.30
C GLU A 69 -5.77 -11.50 -4.64
N TYR A 70 -6.02 -10.79 -5.74
CA TYR A 70 -5.07 -9.80 -6.25
C TYR A 70 -5.09 -8.51 -5.45
N VAL A 71 -6.29 -8.06 -5.12
CA VAL A 71 -6.56 -6.82 -4.38
C VAL A 71 -7.89 -7.01 -3.67
N GLU A 72 -7.92 -6.65 -2.40
CA GLU A 72 -9.13 -6.72 -1.59
C GLU A 72 -10.09 -5.57 -1.92
N PRO A 73 -11.41 -5.77 -1.82
CA PRO A 73 -12.40 -4.70 -2.02
C PRO A 73 -12.17 -3.49 -1.09
N GLU A 74 -11.71 -3.74 0.14
CA GLU A 74 -11.39 -2.74 1.15
C GLU A 74 -10.23 -1.85 0.71
N GLN A 75 -9.20 -2.44 0.09
CA GLN A 75 -8.06 -1.72 -0.48
C GLN A 75 -8.47 -0.82 -1.63
N GLN A 76 -9.31 -1.31 -2.54
CA GLN A 76 -9.89 -0.49 -3.61
C GLN A 76 -10.77 0.63 -3.06
N GLN A 77 -11.57 0.35 -2.03
CA GLN A 77 -12.45 1.33 -1.41
C GLN A 77 -11.65 2.45 -0.72
N ALA A 78 -10.55 2.13 -0.04
CA ALA A 78 -9.69 3.11 0.60
C ALA A 78 -9.15 4.15 -0.40
N VAL A 79 -8.70 3.69 -1.59
CA VAL A 79 -8.24 4.61 -2.65
C VAL A 79 -9.38 5.43 -3.23
N ARG A 80 -10.55 4.83 -3.48
CA ARG A 80 -11.72 5.58 -3.96
C ARG A 80 -12.15 6.64 -2.94
N GLU A 81 -12.12 6.32 -1.66
CA GLU A 81 -12.41 7.27 -0.58
C GLU A 81 -11.41 8.42 -0.57
N TYR A 82 -10.11 8.13 -0.60
CA TYR A 82 -9.08 9.16 -0.72
C TYR A 82 -9.32 10.06 -1.92
N LEU A 83 -9.49 9.49 -3.13
CA LEU A 83 -9.69 10.26 -4.35
C LEU A 83 -10.94 11.15 -4.29
N SER A 84 -12.02 10.68 -3.68
CA SER A 84 -13.26 11.46 -3.50
C SER A 84 -13.10 12.63 -2.54
N ARG A 85 -12.18 12.51 -1.56
CA ARG A 85 -11.91 13.50 -0.51
C ARG A 85 -10.54 14.16 -0.64
N LYS A 86 -9.90 14.03 -1.79
CA LYS A 86 -8.52 14.49 -2.01
C LYS A 86 -8.30 15.95 -1.60
N ASN A 87 -9.22 16.84 -1.97
CA ASN A 87 -9.14 18.27 -1.64
C ASN A 87 -9.24 18.56 -0.12
N GLU A 88 -9.82 17.63 0.65
CA GLU A 88 -9.88 17.70 2.11
C GLU A 88 -8.64 17.07 2.75
N ILE A 89 -8.20 15.94 2.22
CA ILE A 89 -7.15 15.11 2.81
C ILE A 89 -5.74 15.65 2.51
N ASP A 90 -5.46 16.10 1.29
CA ASP A 90 -4.13 16.61 0.93
C ASP A 90 -3.62 17.72 1.86
N PRO A 91 -4.43 18.76 2.23
CA PRO A 91 -4.01 19.75 3.20
C PRO A 91 -3.71 19.19 4.60
N LEU A 92 -4.40 18.10 5.00
CA LEU A 92 -4.13 17.45 6.27
C LEU A 92 -2.78 16.69 6.24
N ILE A 93 -2.44 16.05 5.11
CA ILE A 93 -1.13 15.41 4.91
C ILE A 93 -0.02 16.47 5.02
N GLU A 94 -0.18 17.63 4.37
CA GLU A 94 0.77 18.73 4.45
C GLU A 94 0.92 19.23 5.89
N SER A 95 -0.19 19.39 6.61
CA SER A 95 -0.22 19.81 8.01
C SER A 95 0.51 18.81 8.92
N GLU A 96 0.30 17.50 8.72
CA GLU A 96 0.95 16.45 9.49
C GLU A 96 2.47 16.41 9.26
N LEU A 97 2.92 16.55 8.01
CA LEU A 97 4.35 16.67 7.70
C LEU A 97 4.98 17.90 8.37
N ARG A 98 4.32 19.07 8.30
CA ARG A 98 4.80 20.28 8.97
C ARG A 98 4.90 20.07 10.47
N ARG A 99 3.86 19.52 11.09
CA ARG A 99 3.81 19.22 12.51
C ARG A 99 4.91 18.26 12.93
N GLY A 100 5.10 17.15 12.20
CA GLY A 100 6.10 16.12 12.50
C GLY A 100 7.55 16.63 12.46
N TYR A 101 7.82 17.62 11.60
CA TYR A 101 9.15 18.21 11.43
C TYR A 101 9.32 19.58 12.06
N GLY A 102 8.30 20.13 12.73
CA GLY A 102 8.35 21.47 13.31
C GLY A 102 8.57 22.57 12.27
N LEU A 103 8.00 22.41 11.06
CA LEU A 103 8.10 23.37 9.97
C LEU A 103 7.00 24.41 10.08
N ASP A 104 7.31 25.63 9.71
CA ASP A 104 6.33 26.71 9.63
C ASP A 104 5.46 26.64 8.36
N ASP A 105 4.36 27.41 8.35
CA ASP A 105 3.38 27.36 7.24
C ASP A 105 3.93 27.87 5.91
N CYS A 106 4.98 28.69 5.92
CA CYS A 106 5.57 29.24 4.72
C CYS A 106 6.65 28.34 4.09
N PHE A 107 7.02 27.26 4.77
CA PHE A 107 8.00 26.31 4.23
C PHE A 107 7.44 25.58 3.01
N VAL A 108 8.23 25.47 1.93
CA VAL A 108 7.84 24.75 0.71
C VAL A 108 8.17 23.28 0.89
N LEU A 109 7.16 22.44 1.12
CA LEU A 109 7.34 21.02 1.43
C LEU A 109 8.07 20.25 0.32
N SER A 110 7.81 20.58 -0.94
CA SER A 110 8.46 19.97 -2.09
C SER A 110 9.96 20.25 -2.20
N ASP A 111 10.49 21.25 -1.49
CA ASP A 111 11.94 21.51 -1.45
C ASP A 111 12.66 20.49 -0.55
N ARG A 112 11.92 19.84 0.34
CA ARG A 112 12.47 18.87 1.28
C ARG A 112 12.00 17.45 1.03
N PHE A 113 10.73 17.24 0.73
CA PHE A 113 10.12 15.92 0.66
C PHE A 113 9.82 15.51 -0.78
N ILE A 114 10.22 14.28 -1.12
CA ILE A 114 9.79 13.61 -2.34
C ILE A 114 8.67 12.64 -1.95
N PHE A 115 7.53 12.72 -2.64
CA PHE A 115 6.49 11.73 -2.54
C PHE A 115 6.96 10.45 -3.24
N ASP A 116 7.21 9.39 -2.48
CA ASP A 116 7.84 8.16 -2.96
C ASP A 116 6.82 7.08 -3.32
N SER A 117 5.92 6.76 -2.40
CA SER A 117 5.00 5.64 -2.60
C SER A 117 3.71 5.78 -1.79
N ILE A 118 2.71 5.01 -2.24
CA ILE A 118 1.45 4.78 -1.54
C ILE A 118 1.48 3.35 -1.04
N HIS A 119 1.17 3.15 0.23
CA HIS A 119 1.08 1.87 0.91
C HIS A 119 -0.38 1.56 1.22
N ILE A 120 -0.84 0.36 0.86
CA ILE A 120 -2.21 -0.08 1.08
C ILE A 120 -2.16 -1.47 1.68
N HIS A 121 -2.53 -1.58 2.95
CA HIS A 121 -2.50 -2.84 3.70
C HIS A 121 -3.82 -3.58 3.58
N SER A 122 -3.79 -4.86 3.94
CA SER A 122 -5.00 -5.68 4.12
C SER A 122 -5.97 -4.98 5.08
N GLY A 123 -7.27 -5.04 4.77
CA GLY A 123 -8.29 -4.29 5.51
C GLY A 123 -8.43 -2.82 5.11
N GLY A 124 -7.58 -2.31 4.18
CA GLY A 124 -7.73 -0.97 3.60
C GLY A 124 -7.02 0.16 4.35
N ASP A 125 -6.13 -0.15 5.29
CA ASP A 125 -5.21 0.86 5.85
C ASP A 125 -4.38 1.47 4.73
N PHE A 126 -4.30 2.80 4.70
CA PHE A 126 -3.77 3.52 3.56
C PHE A 126 -2.89 4.68 4.01
N GLY A 127 -1.69 4.79 3.46
CA GLY A 127 -0.77 5.85 3.81
C GLY A 127 0.17 6.23 2.66
N PHE A 128 0.86 7.36 2.85
CA PHE A 128 1.83 7.91 1.92
C PHE A 128 3.23 7.89 2.53
N SER A 129 4.20 7.39 1.78
CA SER A 129 5.62 7.46 2.13
C SER A 129 6.31 8.62 1.43
N PHE A 130 7.16 9.30 2.17
CA PHE A 130 7.96 10.44 1.72
C PHE A 130 9.44 10.21 2.01
N ILE A 131 10.30 10.68 1.12
CA ILE A 131 11.74 10.72 1.34
C ILE A 131 12.14 12.13 1.75
N ASP A 132 12.78 12.28 2.91
CA ASP A 132 13.42 13.52 3.33
C ASP A 132 14.77 13.69 2.62
N ASN A 133 14.85 14.60 1.66
CA ASN A 133 16.07 14.89 0.90
C ASN A 133 17.19 15.52 1.74
N THR A 134 16.86 16.05 2.92
CA THR A 134 17.83 16.66 3.81
C THR A 134 18.47 15.65 4.77
N ALA A 135 17.89 14.46 4.92
CA ALA A 135 18.45 13.40 5.72
C ALA A 135 19.58 12.67 4.97
N PRO A 136 20.66 12.28 5.65
CA PRO A 136 21.74 11.50 5.06
C PRO A 136 21.25 10.20 4.44
N GLU A 137 21.84 9.78 3.32
CA GLU A 137 21.54 8.47 2.75
C GLU A 137 21.84 7.33 3.73
N GLY A 138 20.98 6.31 3.73
CA GLY A 138 21.13 5.13 4.56
C GLY A 138 20.65 5.28 6.00
N ARG A 139 20.01 6.40 6.35
CA ARG A 139 19.33 6.56 7.64
C ARG A 139 17.88 6.08 7.54
N SER A 140 17.39 5.38 8.56
CA SER A 140 16.01 4.91 8.65
C SER A 140 15.00 6.06 8.68
N ASP A 141 15.35 7.15 9.40
CA ASP A 141 14.55 8.36 9.53
C ASP A 141 14.47 9.23 8.24
N ARG A 142 15.02 8.73 7.12
CA ARG A 142 14.88 9.36 5.81
C ARG A 142 13.50 9.12 5.19
N ASN A 143 12.92 7.96 5.44
CA ASN A 143 11.61 7.59 4.94
C ASN A 143 10.58 7.77 6.05
N MET A 144 9.46 8.38 5.72
CA MET A 144 8.39 8.61 6.68
C MET A 144 7.03 8.42 6.05
N VAL A 145 6.08 8.03 6.86
CA VAL A 145 4.73 7.71 6.45
C VAL A 145 3.72 8.64 7.11
N VAL A 146 2.79 9.12 6.31
CA VAL A 146 1.55 9.75 6.77
C VAL A 146 0.41 8.80 6.46
N THR A 147 -0.21 8.23 7.47
CA THR A 147 -1.43 7.44 7.33
C THR A 147 -2.59 8.34 6.96
N VAL A 148 -3.44 7.90 6.04
CA VAL A 148 -4.55 8.71 5.49
C VAL A 148 -5.89 8.10 5.84
N ILE A 149 -6.00 6.78 5.84
CA ILE A 149 -7.18 6.02 6.20
C ILE A 149 -6.79 5.05 7.31
N PRO A 150 -7.53 4.95 8.41
CA PRO A 150 -8.83 5.59 8.69
C PRO A 150 -8.75 7.07 9.09
N GLU A 151 -7.61 7.57 9.54
CA GLU A 151 -7.43 8.98 9.92
C GLU A 151 -6.03 9.47 9.53
N VAL A 152 -5.90 10.77 9.27
CA VAL A 152 -4.61 11.36 8.90
C VAL A 152 -3.74 11.51 10.14
N SER A 153 -2.60 10.83 10.16
CA SER A 153 -1.62 10.86 11.25
C SER A 153 -0.20 10.67 10.71
N PHE A 154 0.80 11.13 11.48
CA PHE A 154 2.20 11.07 11.11
C PHE A 154 2.92 9.94 11.86
N PHE A 155 3.66 9.11 11.12
CA PHE A 155 4.63 8.15 11.64
C PHE A 155 6.04 8.61 11.23
N GLY A 156 6.97 8.64 12.16
CA GLY A 156 8.32 9.15 11.93
C GLY A 156 9.21 8.24 11.08
N ASP A 157 8.87 6.95 10.95
CA ASP A 157 9.68 5.96 10.24
C ASP A 157 8.77 5.03 9.44
N GLU A 158 9.18 4.70 8.21
CA GLU A 158 8.48 3.73 7.36
C GLU A 158 8.47 2.33 8.01
N ASP A 159 9.54 1.97 8.73
CA ASP A 159 9.66 0.67 9.41
C ASP A 159 8.64 0.47 10.53
N ASP A 160 8.11 1.57 11.11
CA ASP A 160 7.08 1.53 12.15
C ASP A 160 5.66 1.29 11.57
N TYR A 161 5.51 1.39 10.23
CA TYR A 161 4.22 1.30 9.55
C TYR A 161 3.94 -0.10 8.98
N VAL A 162 4.96 -0.95 8.81
CA VAL A 162 4.87 -2.28 8.16
C VAL A 162 4.62 -3.40 9.17
#